data_e0ff623f04e4842cf9b33979c2b00205
#
_entry.id   e0ff623f04e4842cf9b33979c2b00205
#
_cell.length_a   1.000
_cell.length_b   1.000
_cell.length_c   1.000
_cell.angle_alpha   90.00
_cell.angle_beta   90.00
_cell.angle_gamma   90.00
#
_symmetry.space_group_name_H-M   'P 1'
#
loop_
_entity.id
_entity.type
_entity.pdbx_description
1 polymer ?
#
loop_
_entity_poly.entity_id
_entity_poly.type
_entity_poly.pdbx_seq_one_letter_code
_entity_poly.pdbx_strand_id
1 'polypeptide(L)'
;NMYINPTNVCEATCSFCHFKRKEGEDGAYTMSMDELLHYVEHRWNDNVREFHIVGGHNDLVPFDYYLDTIRTLKKHYPNCTIKAYTGAEIEFFSRISGLSMEGVLKELIKAGLDTMPGGGAEILTERYRLKMSPDKASTDQWLEAHEIAHGLGLKTHATMLYGSIETKEERLIHMDRLRQLQDKTNGFMVFIPLAVQPKSVNASLQRRTSAFDDMRTLAISRLMLDNFDHIKAYWINIGVQLTQMALTFGSSDIHGTLIEERISHSAGAVTSQ
;
A
#
# COMPACT_ATOMS: atom_id res chain seq x y z
N ASN A 1 12.45 6.30 5.06
CA ASN A 1 11.02 6.20 5.33
C ASN A 1 10.79 5.52 6.67
N MET A 2 9.82 6.00 7.45
CA MET A 2 9.35 5.31 8.66
C MET A 2 7.94 4.76 8.40
N TYR A 3 7.77 3.45 8.62
CA TYR A 3 6.46 2.82 8.54
C TYR A 3 5.72 2.94 9.85
N ILE A 4 4.47 3.32 9.77
CA ILE A 4 3.57 3.48 10.91
C ILE A 4 2.30 2.69 10.63
N ASN A 5 1.99 1.78 11.51
CA ASN A 5 0.75 1.00 11.46
C ASN A 5 -0.06 1.32 12.73
N PRO A 6 -0.96 2.32 12.71
CA PRO A 6 -1.64 2.78 13.91
C PRO A 6 -2.53 1.72 14.55
N THR A 7 -3.06 0.81 13.75
CA THR A 7 -3.87 -0.33 14.20
C THR A 7 -3.65 -1.53 13.31
N ASN A 8 -3.68 -2.74 13.87
CA ASN A 8 -3.80 -4.00 13.13
C ASN A 8 -5.19 -4.64 13.25
N VAL A 9 -6.06 -4.04 14.04
CA VAL A 9 -7.48 -4.45 14.08
C VAL A 9 -8.10 -4.19 12.72
N CYS A 10 -8.74 -5.20 12.13
CA CYS A 10 -9.23 -5.12 10.76
C CYS A 10 -10.50 -5.95 10.57
N GLU A 11 -11.56 -5.33 10.04
CA GLU A 11 -12.79 -6.04 9.68
C GLU A 11 -12.59 -6.97 8.47
N ALA A 12 -11.69 -6.61 7.55
CA ALA A 12 -11.48 -7.34 6.30
C ALA A 12 -10.89 -8.74 6.51
N THR A 13 -11.28 -9.68 5.64
CA THR A 13 -10.93 -11.11 5.73
C THR A 13 -9.84 -11.54 4.74
N CYS A 14 -9.02 -10.61 4.23
CA CYS A 14 -7.98 -10.89 3.24
C CYS A 14 -7.17 -12.15 3.58
N SER A 15 -7.15 -13.14 2.67
CA SER A 15 -6.54 -14.45 2.91
C SER A 15 -5.00 -14.41 2.97
N PHE A 16 -4.38 -13.37 2.39
CA PHE A 16 -2.92 -13.19 2.34
C PHE A 16 -2.35 -12.35 3.48
N CYS A 17 -3.21 -11.69 4.29
CA CYS A 17 -2.74 -10.73 5.29
C CYS A 17 -2.45 -11.42 6.62
N HIS A 18 -1.18 -11.50 7.01
CA HIS A 18 -0.74 -11.99 8.31
C HIS A 18 -0.66 -10.90 9.39
N PHE A 19 -0.76 -9.65 9.00
CA PHE A 19 -0.69 -8.51 9.91
C PHE A 19 -2.00 -8.27 10.66
N LYS A 20 -3.16 -8.51 10.00
CA LYS A 20 -4.48 -8.25 10.57
C LYS A 20 -4.75 -9.07 11.83
N ARG A 21 -5.50 -8.47 12.74
CA ARG A 21 -6.10 -9.12 13.92
C ARG A 21 -7.57 -8.75 14.02
N LYS A 22 -8.37 -9.61 14.62
CA LYS A 22 -9.69 -9.22 15.13
C LYS A 22 -9.53 -8.62 16.52
N GLU A 23 -10.49 -7.77 16.91
CA GLU A 23 -10.49 -7.24 18.27
C GLU A 23 -10.46 -8.37 19.30
N GLY A 24 -9.65 -8.21 20.35
CA GLY A 24 -9.48 -9.22 21.40
C GLY A 24 -8.57 -10.40 21.04
N GLU A 25 -8.10 -10.51 19.81
CA GLU A 25 -7.07 -11.51 19.45
C GLU A 25 -5.72 -11.13 20.05
N ASP A 26 -4.92 -12.15 20.37
CA ASP A 26 -3.54 -11.92 20.84
C ASP A 26 -2.72 -11.11 19.84
N GLY A 27 -2.08 -10.04 20.35
CA GLY A 27 -1.33 -9.09 19.54
C GLY A 27 -2.19 -8.08 18.76
N ALA A 28 -3.51 -8.01 18.99
CA ALA A 28 -4.35 -6.93 18.48
C ALA A 28 -4.01 -5.60 19.19
N TYR A 29 -3.92 -4.51 18.43
CA TYR A 29 -3.68 -3.18 19.00
C TYR A 29 -4.29 -2.07 18.16
N THR A 30 -4.58 -0.96 18.85
CA THR A 30 -4.91 0.34 18.27
C THR A 30 -4.20 1.38 19.11
N MET A 31 -3.27 2.12 18.51
CA MET A 31 -2.45 3.12 19.21
C MET A 31 -3.29 4.34 19.55
N SER A 32 -3.18 4.84 20.78
CA SER A 32 -3.55 6.22 21.10
C SER A 32 -2.59 7.20 20.43
N MET A 33 -2.95 8.49 20.41
CA MET A 33 -2.06 9.51 19.82
C MET A 33 -0.75 9.66 20.63
N ASP A 34 -0.79 9.44 21.94
CA ASP A 34 0.41 9.45 22.79
C ASP A 34 1.31 8.24 22.49
N GLU A 35 0.74 7.06 22.32
CA GLU A 35 1.49 5.86 21.91
C GLU A 35 2.08 6.01 20.50
N LEU A 36 1.35 6.63 19.59
CA LEU A 36 1.85 6.95 18.25
C LEU A 36 3.06 7.88 18.29
N LEU A 37 3.00 8.96 19.08
CA LEU A 37 4.13 9.89 19.26
C LEU A 37 5.32 9.19 19.90
N HIS A 38 5.11 8.47 20.96
CA HIS A 38 6.15 7.69 21.64
C HIS A 38 6.81 6.67 20.67
N TYR A 39 6.01 5.99 19.85
CA TYR A 39 6.50 5.07 18.82
C TYR A 39 7.44 5.78 17.83
N VAL A 40 7.06 6.97 17.36
CA VAL A 40 7.84 7.75 16.39
C VAL A 40 9.10 8.31 17.06
N GLU A 41 9.00 8.91 18.25
CA GLU A 41 10.13 9.51 18.98
C GLU A 41 11.26 8.52 19.23
N HIS A 42 10.93 7.28 19.64
CA HIS A 42 11.92 6.23 19.90
C HIS A 42 12.66 5.74 18.65
N ARG A 43 12.13 6.01 17.46
CA ARG A 43 12.66 5.56 16.16
C ARG A 43 13.14 6.72 15.30
N TRP A 44 12.93 7.93 15.78
CA TRP A 44 13.28 9.13 15.03
C TRP A 44 14.79 9.21 14.79
N ASN A 45 15.13 9.61 13.60
CA ASN A 45 16.46 10.12 13.28
C ASN A 45 16.32 11.20 12.20
N ASP A 46 17.31 12.08 12.10
CA ASP A 46 17.27 13.26 11.23
C ASP A 46 17.26 12.93 9.71
N ASN A 47 17.36 11.67 9.34
CA ASN A 47 17.27 11.22 7.94
C ASN A 47 15.83 10.82 7.54
N VAL A 48 14.89 10.74 8.48
CA VAL A 48 13.48 10.46 8.16
C VAL A 48 12.90 11.63 7.37
N ARG A 49 12.30 11.32 6.22
CA ARG A 49 11.69 12.30 5.30
C ARG A 49 10.22 12.00 5.03
N GLU A 50 9.79 10.78 5.28
CA GLU A 50 8.44 10.32 4.96
C GLU A 50 7.92 9.38 6.04
N PHE A 51 6.69 9.61 6.47
CA PHE A 51 5.88 8.65 7.20
C PHE A 51 4.99 7.88 6.22
N HIS A 52 5.12 6.56 6.20
CA HIS A 52 4.26 5.68 5.42
C HIS A 52 3.23 5.03 6.36
N ILE A 53 1.99 5.48 6.28
CA ILE A 53 0.93 5.10 7.21
C ILE A 53 -0.08 4.23 6.49
N VAL A 54 -0.20 2.99 6.92
CA VAL A 54 -1.24 2.03 6.51
C VAL A 54 -1.60 1.14 7.69
N GLY A 55 -2.84 0.68 7.76
CA GLY A 55 -3.27 -0.12 8.90
C GLY A 55 -4.42 -1.07 8.59
N GLY A 56 -5.02 -1.61 9.63
CA GLY A 56 -6.26 -2.37 9.55
C GLY A 56 -7.46 -1.45 9.28
N HIS A 57 -8.48 -1.98 8.62
CA HIS A 57 -9.80 -1.34 8.53
C HIS A 57 -10.51 -1.54 9.86
N ASN A 58 -10.23 -0.66 10.82
CA ASN A 58 -10.77 -0.75 12.17
C ASN A 58 -12.04 0.10 12.27
N ASP A 59 -13.19 -0.57 12.21
CA ASP A 59 -14.52 0.03 12.30
C ASP A 59 -14.96 0.38 13.74
N LEU A 60 -14.11 0.04 14.73
CA LEU A 60 -14.36 0.35 16.14
C LEU A 60 -13.87 1.76 16.52
N VAL A 61 -13.15 2.42 15.65
CA VAL A 61 -12.72 3.81 15.84
C VAL A 61 -13.37 4.74 14.80
N PRO A 62 -13.69 5.98 15.18
CA PRO A 62 -14.29 6.93 14.25
C PRO A 62 -13.29 7.42 13.21
N PHE A 63 -13.77 7.98 12.10
CA PHE A 63 -12.92 8.56 11.06
C PHE A 63 -11.97 9.65 11.59
N ASP A 64 -12.38 10.39 12.61
CA ASP A 64 -11.53 11.40 13.27
C ASP A 64 -10.22 10.82 13.83
N TYR A 65 -10.19 9.56 14.27
CA TYR A 65 -8.97 8.89 14.69
C TYR A 65 -7.89 8.88 13.59
N TYR A 66 -8.30 8.63 12.36
CA TYR A 66 -7.41 8.62 11.19
C TYR A 66 -6.96 10.03 10.78
N LEU A 67 -7.84 11.01 10.93
CA LEU A 67 -7.49 12.43 10.75
C LEU A 67 -6.50 12.90 11.80
N ASP A 68 -6.73 12.53 13.07
CA ASP A 68 -5.87 12.93 14.18
C ASP A 68 -4.49 12.27 14.11
N THR A 69 -4.39 11.07 13.55
CA THR A 69 -3.10 10.44 13.22
C THR A 69 -2.26 11.36 12.32
N ILE A 70 -2.83 11.89 11.24
CA ILE A 70 -2.13 12.80 10.33
C ILE A 70 -1.84 14.14 11.01
N ARG A 71 -2.84 14.75 11.65
CA ARG A 71 -2.72 16.06 12.34
C ARG A 71 -1.62 16.03 13.39
N THR A 72 -1.57 14.96 14.19
CA THR A 72 -0.56 14.78 15.22
C THR A 72 0.84 14.71 14.64
N LEU A 73 1.05 13.91 13.61
CA LEU A 73 2.34 13.79 12.95
C LEU A 73 2.76 15.09 12.26
N LYS A 74 1.87 15.76 11.53
CA LYS A 74 2.18 17.07 10.91
C LYS A 74 2.50 18.15 11.90
N LYS A 75 1.84 18.15 13.06
CA LYS A 75 2.11 19.12 14.14
C LYS A 75 3.53 18.97 14.70
N HIS A 76 4.01 17.74 14.90
CA HIS A 76 5.31 17.45 15.52
C HIS A 76 6.45 17.36 14.50
N TYR A 77 6.14 16.94 13.27
CA TYR A 77 7.10 16.71 12.19
C TYR A 77 6.64 17.38 10.88
N PRO A 78 6.53 18.74 10.85
CA PRO A 78 5.89 19.46 9.73
C PRO A 78 6.59 19.28 8.39
N ASN A 79 7.89 18.98 8.40
CA ASN A 79 8.70 18.80 7.19
C ASN A 79 8.70 17.38 6.63
N CYS A 80 8.07 16.42 7.33
CA CYS A 80 7.93 15.06 6.81
C CYS A 80 6.73 14.94 5.86
N THR A 81 6.95 14.25 4.77
CA THR A 81 5.87 13.85 3.86
C THR A 81 4.97 12.82 4.53
N ILE A 82 3.67 13.04 4.51
CA ILE A 82 2.67 12.06 4.93
C ILE A 82 2.17 11.29 3.72
N LYS A 83 2.63 10.06 3.58
CA LYS A 83 2.09 9.09 2.64
C LYS A 83 1.16 8.15 3.41
N ALA A 84 -0.13 8.35 3.29
CA ALA A 84 -1.10 7.63 4.12
C ALA A 84 -2.30 7.17 3.31
N TYR A 85 -2.83 6.05 3.78
CA TYR A 85 -4.11 5.47 3.40
C TYR A 85 -4.25 5.11 1.92
N THR A 86 -4.52 3.86 1.67
CA THR A 86 -4.69 3.27 0.34
C THR A 86 -6.06 3.60 -0.24
N GLY A 87 -6.26 3.39 -1.54
CA GLY A 87 -7.58 3.53 -2.16
C GLY A 87 -8.66 2.66 -1.49
N ALA A 88 -8.27 1.51 -0.93
CA ALA A 88 -9.18 0.65 -0.18
C ALA A 88 -9.56 1.25 1.20
N GLU A 89 -8.63 1.97 1.86
CA GLU A 89 -8.92 2.69 3.09
C GLU A 89 -9.79 3.93 2.83
N ILE A 90 -9.64 4.60 1.68
CA ILE A 90 -10.52 5.72 1.33
C ILE A 90 -11.98 5.27 1.19
N GLU A 91 -12.24 4.14 0.54
CA GLU A 91 -13.58 3.54 0.49
C GLU A 91 -14.09 3.18 1.90
N PHE A 92 -13.26 2.52 2.69
CA PHE A 92 -13.58 2.19 4.07
C PHE A 92 -13.95 3.44 4.90
N PHE A 93 -13.17 4.52 4.80
CA PHE A 93 -13.46 5.78 5.51
C PHE A 93 -14.75 6.44 5.02
N SER A 94 -15.04 6.36 3.72
CA SER A 94 -16.32 6.83 3.16
C SER A 94 -17.49 6.11 3.84
N ARG A 95 -17.38 4.80 4.01
CA ARG A 95 -18.43 3.99 4.61
C ARG A 95 -18.63 4.28 6.10
N ILE A 96 -17.56 4.38 6.90
CA ILE A 96 -17.68 4.62 8.35
C ILE A 96 -18.02 6.07 8.70
N SER A 97 -17.66 7.04 7.85
CA SER A 97 -17.93 8.47 8.08
C SER A 97 -19.25 8.94 7.48
N GLY A 98 -19.80 8.21 6.51
CA GLY A 98 -20.94 8.67 5.70
C GLY A 98 -20.62 9.78 4.70
N LEU A 99 -19.36 10.17 4.56
CA LEU A 99 -18.89 11.11 3.54
C LEU A 99 -18.69 10.41 2.20
N SER A 100 -18.77 11.15 1.09
CA SER A 100 -18.27 10.63 -0.18
C SER A 100 -16.74 10.44 -0.14
N MET A 101 -16.16 9.59 -1.02
CA MET A 101 -14.70 9.44 -1.11
C MET A 101 -14.00 10.78 -1.38
N GLU A 102 -14.62 11.67 -2.16
CA GLU A 102 -14.12 13.03 -2.36
C GLU A 102 -14.11 13.85 -1.06
N GLY A 103 -15.18 13.75 -0.26
CA GLY A 103 -15.29 14.39 1.05
C GLY A 103 -14.21 13.88 2.02
N VAL A 104 -14.00 12.56 2.06
CA VAL A 104 -12.93 11.93 2.84
C VAL A 104 -11.56 12.46 2.44
N LEU A 105 -11.25 12.47 1.15
CA LEU A 105 -9.96 12.95 0.64
C LEU A 105 -9.74 14.44 0.94
N LYS A 106 -10.76 15.27 0.83
CA LYS A 106 -10.66 16.71 1.21
C LYS A 106 -10.32 16.88 2.69
N GLU A 107 -10.94 16.12 3.59
CA GLU A 107 -10.63 16.20 5.03
C GLU A 107 -9.21 15.66 5.33
N LEU A 108 -8.78 14.58 4.67
CA LEU A 108 -7.41 14.05 4.81
C LEU A 108 -6.36 15.05 4.30
N ILE A 109 -6.57 15.69 3.16
CA ILE A 109 -5.69 16.75 2.62
C ILE A 109 -5.61 17.92 3.60
N LYS A 110 -6.74 18.37 4.13
CA LYS A 110 -6.80 19.42 5.14
C LYS A 110 -6.08 19.03 6.44
N ALA A 111 -6.09 17.75 6.81
CA ALA A 111 -5.34 17.22 7.95
C ALA A 111 -3.82 17.18 7.67
N GLY A 112 -3.38 17.21 6.42
CA GLY A 112 -1.97 17.20 6.02
C GLY A 112 -1.51 15.99 5.22
N LEU A 113 -2.43 15.28 4.55
CA LEU A 113 -2.07 14.21 3.62
C LEU A 113 -1.34 14.79 2.41
N ASP A 114 -0.16 14.26 2.08
CA ASP A 114 0.63 14.71 0.92
C ASP A 114 0.53 13.74 -0.26
N THR A 115 0.40 12.43 -0.03
CA THR A 115 0.34 11.40 -1.08
C THR A 115 -0.30 10.12 -0.56
N MET A 116 -0.77 9.26 -1.49
CA MET A 116 -1.38 7.97 -1.16
C MET A 116 -0.52 6.81 -1.65
N PRO A 117 -0.34 5.74 -0.83
CA PRO A 117 0.27 4.50 -1.27
C PRO A 117 -0.69 3.67 -2.16
N GLY A 118 -0.12 2.79 -2.98
CA GLY A 118 -0.88 1.96 -3.93
C GLY A 118 -1.44 0.65 -3.36
N GLY A 119 -1.26 0.37 -2.08
CA GLY A 119 -1.77 -0.86 -1.46
C GLY A 119 -3.29 -1.02 -1.62
N GLY A 120 -3.79 -2.21 -1.33
CA GLY A 120 -5.22 -2.50 -1.50
C GLY A 120 -5.65 -2.81 -2.94
N ALA A 121 -4.81 -2.51 -3.95
CA ALA A 121 -5.05 -2.91 -5.34
C ALA A 121 -4.99 -4.43 -5.53
N GLU A 122 -4.02 -5.06 -4.94
CA GLU A 122 -3.61 -6.46 -5.10
C GLU A 122 -3.53 -6.84 -6.60
N ILE A 123 -4.58 -7.44 -7.15
CA ILE A 123 -4.82 -7.60 -8.59
C ILE A 123 -6.21 -7.05 -8.93
N LEU A 124 -6.29 -6.11 -9.87
CA LEU A 124 -7.52 -5.40 -10.24
C LEU A 124 -8.39 -6.24 -11.20
N THR A 125 -8.75 -7.46 -10.77
CA THR A 125 -9.72 -8.34 -11.42
C THR A 125 -10.69 -8.89 -10.40
N GLU A 126 -11.97 -9.00 -10.78
CA GLU A 126 -13.04 -9.45 -9.87
C GLU A 126 -12.80 -10.88 -9.35
N ARG A 127 -12.36 -11.79 -10.22
CA ARG A 127 -12.05 -13.16 -9.81
C ARG A 127 -11.02 -13.21 -8.67
N TYR A 128 -9.96 -12.41 -8.78
CA TYR A 128 -8.91 -12.37 -7.77
C TYR A 128 -9.42 -11.76 -6.47
N ARG A 129 -10.08 -10.61 -6.57
CA ARG A 129 -10.57 -9.87 -5.40
C ARG A 129 -11.57 -10.68 -4.59
N LEU A 130 -12.56 -11.29 -5.24
CA LEU A 130 -13.55 -12.15 -4.58
C LEU A 130 -12.92 -13.33 -3.82
N LYS A 131 -11.77 -13.85 -4.29
CA LYS A 131 -11.08 -14.96 -3.62
C LYS A 131 -10.13 -14.52 -2.53
N MET A 132 -9.47 -13.38 -2.70
CA MET A 132 -8.35 -12.98 -1.85
C MET A 132 -8.69 -11.89 -0.85
N SER A 133 -9.63 -11.01 -1.16
CA SER A 133 -10.03 -9.86 -0.34
C SER A 133 -11.48 -9.45 -0.61
N PRO A 134 -12.46 -10.33 -0.35
CA PRO A 134 -13.86 -10.12 -0.74
C PRO A 134 -14.52 -8.89 -0.10
N ASP A 135 -14.06 -8.51 1.08
CA ASP A 135 -14.67 -7.44 1.89
C ASP A 135 -13.99 -6.08 1.71
N LYS A 136 -13.04 -5.98 0.76
CA LYS A 136 -12.37 -4.70 0.46
C LYS A 136 -13.03 -4.00 -0.74
N ALA A 137 -12.70 -2.74 -0.91
CA ALA A 137 -13.09 -1.94 -2.06
C ALA A 137 -13.03 -2.75 -3.37
N SER A 138 -14.02 -2.63 -4.22
CA SER A 138 -14.01 -3.23 -5.56
C SER A 138 -12.88 -2.66 -6.41
N THR A 139 -12.62 -3.28 -7.56
CA THR A 139 -11.64 -2.75 -8.53
C THR A 139 -11.96 -1.30 -8.92
N ASP A 140 -13.23 -1.04 -9.22
CA ASP A 140 -13.66 0.27 -9.70
C ASP A 140 -13.61 1.31 -8.57
N GLN A 141 -13.99 0.95 -7.34
CA GLN A 141 -13.86 1.85 -6.18
C GLN A 141 -12.40 2.20 -5.87
N TRP A 142 -11.46 1.24 -6.01
CA TRP A 142 -10.05 1.52 -5.82
C TRP A 142 -9.53 2.52 -6.88
N LEU A 143 -9.88 2.31 -8.15
CA LEU A 143 -9.52 3.22 -9.25
C LEU A 143 -10.16 4.59 -9.08
N GLU A 144 -11.44 4.65 -8.71
CA GLU A 144 -12.18 5.89 -8.44
C GLU A 144 -11.52 6.70 -7.31
N ALA A 145 -11.11 6.06 -6.22
CA ALA A 145 -10.41 6.74 -5.12
C ALA A 145 -9.13 7.44 -5.61
N HIS A 146 -8.35 6.77 -6.46
CA HIS A 146 -7.14 7.37 -7.05
C HIS A 146 -7.49 8.47 -8.08
N GLU A 147 -8.51 8.27 -8.91
CA GLU A 147 -8.96 9.29 -9.86
C GLU A 147 -9.38 10.59 -9.15
N ILE A 148 -10.17 10.46 -8.08
CA ILE A 148 -10.59 11.61 -7.26
C ILE A 148 -9.36 12.28 -6.62
N ALA A 149 -8.44 11.49 -6.04
CA ALA A 149 -7.22 12.01 -5.44
C ALA A 149 -6.39 12.83 -6.46
N HIS A 150 -6.23 12.32 -7.68
CA HIS A 150 -5.56 13.02 -8.77
C HIS A 150 -6.26 14.30 -9.16
N GLY A 151 -7.61 14.29 -9.21
CA GLY A 151 -8.43 15.48 -9.49
C GLY A 151 -8.31 16.55 -8.40
N LEU A 152 -8.00 16.16 -7.16
CA LEU A 152 -7.72 17.06 -6.05
C LEU A 152 -6.24 17.51 -5.98
N GLY A 153 -5.41 17.11 -6.94
CA GLY A 153 -4.00 17.51 -7.05
C GLY A 153 -3.01 16.62 -6.30
N LEU A 154 -3.48 15.53 -5.68
CA LEU A 154 -2.56 14.55 -5.08
C LEU A 154 -1.88 13.73 -6.17
N LYS A 155 -0.59 13.46 -5.97
CA LYS A 155 0.10 12.40 -6.70
C LYS A 155 0.10 11.13 -5.85
N THR A 156 -0.07 9.97 -6.49
CA THR A 156 -0.23 8.71 -5.77
C THR A 156 0.67 7.61 -6.32
N HIS A 157 0.69 6.48 -5.62
CA HIS A 157 1.43 5.28 -6.03
C HIS A 157 0.47 4.21 -6.51
N ALA A 158 0.95 3.30 -7.37
CA ALA A 158 0.23 2.09 -7.76
C ALA A 158 1.06 0.86 -7.39
N THR A 159 0.40 -0.22 -6.95
CA THR A 159 1.04 -1.51 -6.63
C THR A 159 0.33 -2.66 -7.29
N MET A 160 1.03 -3.76 -7.49
CA MET A 160 0.49 -5.06 -7.87
C MET A 160 1.04 -6.12 -6.93
N LEU A 161 0.19 -6.92 -6.29
CA LEU A 161 0.62 -8.06 -5.47
C LEU A 161 0.55 -9.34 -6.31
N TYR A 162 1.70 -9.83 -6.79
CA TYR A 162 1.77 -10.97 -7.73
C TYR A 162 2.45 -12.19 -7.11
N GLY A 163 2.23 -13.36 -7.73
CA GLY A 163 2.85 -14.62 -7.34
C GLY A 163 1.97 -15.50 -6.46
N SER A 164 0.66 -15.26 -6.43
CA SER A 164 -0.32 -16.09 -5.71
C SER A 164 -1.20 -16.90 -6.66
N ILE A 165 -2.48 -16.55 -6.76
CA ILE A 165 -3.48 -17.28 -7.57
C ILE A 165 -3.82 -16.62 -8.91
N GLU A 166 -3.27 -15.44 -9.15
CA GLU A 166 -3.52 -14.69 -10.38
C GLU A 166 -2.92 -15.39 -11.59
N THR A 167 -3.55 -15.21 -12.74
CA THR A 167 -3.00 -15.62 -14.04
C THR A 167 -2.07 -14.53 -14.58
N LYS A 168 -1.26 -14.85 -15.59
CA LYS A 168 -0.44 -13.86 -16.29
C LYS A 168 -1.29 -12.80 -16.99
N GLU A 169 -2.44 -13.21 -17.53
CA GLU A 169 -3.42 -12.31 -18.12
C GLU A 169 -3.98 -11.32 -17.10
N GLU A 170 -4.28 -11.78 -15.89
CA GLU A 170 -4.76 -10.89 -14.83
C GLU A 170 -3.72 -9.84 -14.42
N ARG A 171 -2.41 -10.17 -14.47
CA ARG A 171 -1.36 -9.16 -14.30
C ARG A 171 -1.38 -8.12 -15.42
N LEU A 172 -1.60 -8.54 -16.67
CA LEU A 172 -1.70 -7.61 -17.81
C LEU A 172 -2.96 -6.74 -17.71
N ILE A 173 -4.12 -7.33 -17.37
CA ILE A 173 -5.37 -6.58 -17.14
C ILE A 173 -5.18 -5.54 -16.02
N HIS A 174 -4.53 -5.92 -14.92
CA HIS A 174 -4.21 -4.99 -13.84
C HIS A 174 -3.40 -3.79 -14.33
N MET A 175 -2.33 -4.04 -15.06
CA MET A 175 -1.47 -2.98 -15.61
C MET A 175 -2.21 -2.12 -16.64
N ASP A 176 -3.04 -2.73 -17.49
CA ASP A 176 -3.83 -2.00 -18.48
C ASP A 176 -4.84 -1.05 -17.82
N ARG A 177 -5.51 -1.47 -16.75
CA ARG A 177 -6.41 -0.59 -15.98
C ARG A 177 -5.67 0.60 -15.35
N LEU A 178 -4.48 0.36 -14.81
CA LEU A 178 -3.63 1.43 -14.28
C LEU A 178 -3.15 2.37 -15.38
N ARG A 179 -2.76 1.82 -16.54
CA ARG A 179 -2.37 2.60 -17.72
C ARG A 179 -3.48 3.55 -18.18
N GLN A 180 -4.71 3.03 -18.29
CA GLN A 180 -5.87 3.82 -18.69
C GLN A 180 -6.14 4.98 -17.71
N LEU A 181 -6.04 4.74 -16.40
CA LEU A 181 -6.20 5.79 -15.42
C LEU A 181 -5.03 6.80 -15.47
N GLN A 182 -3.81 6.35 -15.70
CA GLN A 182 -2.65 7.22 -15.88
C GLN A 182 -2.77 8.09 -17.13
N ASP A 183 -3.23 7.54 -18.25
CA ASP A 183 -3.50 8.30 -19.49
C ASP A 183 -4.54 9.40 -19.25
N LYS A 184 -5.53 9.14 -18.40
CA LYS A 184 -6.60 10.09 -18.06
C LYS A 184 -6.12 11.19 -17.11
N THR A 185 -5.30 10.87 -16.11
CA THR A 185 -5.05 11.73 -14.95
C THR A 185 -3.60 12.18 -14.81
N ASN A 186 -2.67 11.43 -15.36
CA ASN A 186 -1.22 11.59 -15.13
C ASN A 186 -0.87 11.76 -13.63
N GLY A 187 -1.60 11.04 -12.76
CA GLY A 187 -1.53 11.22 -11.30
C GLY A 187 -0.64 10.22 -10.58
N PHE A 188 -0.34 9.06 -11.15
CA PHE A 188 0.58 8.09 -10.55
C PHE A 188 2.03 8.51 -10.73
N MET A 189 2.80 8.50 -9.65
CA MET A 189 4.24 8.76 -9.67
C MET A 189 5.05 7.50 -9.98
N VAL A 190 4.60 6.34 -9.50
CA VAL A 190 5.38 5.10 -9.53
C VAL A 190 4.48 3.88 -9.49
N PHE A 191 4.88 2.84 -10.20
CA PHE A 191 4.33 1.50 -10.09
C PHE A 191 5.30 0.58 -9.34
N ILE A 192 4.78 -0.22 -8.40
CA ILE A 192 5.56 -1.09 -7.52
C ILE A 192 4.99 -2.51 -7.56
N PRO A 193 5.56 -3.43 -8.34
CA PRO A 193 5.20 -4.84 -8.25
C PRO A 193 5.77 -5.47 -6.98
N LEU A 194 4.91 -6.08 -6.19
CA LEU A 194 5.21 -6.69 -4.89
C LEU A 194 5.05 -8.21 -5.00
N ALA A 195 6.14 -8.96 -4.86
CA ALA A 195 6.09 -10.41 -4.83
C ALA A 195 5.45 -10.91 -3.53
N VAL A 196 4.47 -11.81 -3.63
CA VAL A 196 3.84 -12.44 -2.46
C VAL A 196 4.90 -13.15 -1.62
N GLN A 197 4.86 -12.94 -0.31
CA GLN A 197 5.78 -13.55 0.62
C GLN A 197 5.32 -14.95 1.05
N PRO A 198 6.24 -15.84 1.50
CA PRO A 198 5.93 -17.26 1.74
C PRO A 198 4.78 -17.54 2.71
N LYS A 199 4.55 -16.65 3.68
CA LYS A 199 3.48 -16.78 4.66
C LYS A 199 2.20 -16.00 4.33
N SER A 200 2.21 -15.21 3.25
CA SER A 200 1.11 -14.30 2.93
C SER A 200 -0.14 -14.97 2.40
N VAL A 201 -0.08 -16.24 2.06
CA VAL A 201 -1.18 -16.97 1.42
C VAL A 201 -1.32 -18.33 2.09
N ASN A 202 -2.54 -18.83 2.19
CA ASN A 202 -2.77 -20.23 2.55
C ASN A 202 -1.89 -21.13 1.65
N ALA A 203 -1.20 -22.08 2.24
CA ALA A 203 -0.22 -22.95 1.56
C ALA A 203 -0.76 -23.60 0.28
N SER A 204 -2.06 -23.87 0.21
CA SER A 204 -2.74 -24.41 -0.98
C SER A 204 -2.88 -23.39 -2.12
N LEU A 205 -2.75 -22.09 -1.87
CA LEU A 205 -2.90 -21.01 -2.84
C LEU A 205 -1.56 -20.36 -3.20
N GLN A 206 -0.51 -20.69 -2.48
CA GLN A 206 0.80 -20.05 -2.61
C GLN A 206 1.55 -20.59 -3.83
N ARG A 207 1.88 -19.71 -4.77
CA ARG A 207 2.93 -19.95 -5.76
C ARG A 207 4.14 -19.13 -5.39
N ARG A 208 5.30 -19.77 -5.22
CA ARG A 208 6.55 -19.04 -5.06
C ARG A 208 6.95 -18.42 -6.40
N THR A 209 7.19 -17.11 -6.41
CA THR A 209 7.87 -16.49 -7.55
C THR A 209 9.32 -16.96 -7.58
N SER A 210 9.85 -17.12 -8.79
CA SER A 210 11.29 -17.29 -9.01
C SER A 210 11.92 -15.94 -9.32
N ALA A 211 13.24 -15.82 -9.16
CA ALA A 211 13.99 -14.64 -9.60
C ALA A 211 13.72 -14.28 -11.08
N PHE A 212 13.52 -15.29 -11.92
CA PHE A 212 13.17 -15.11 -13.33
C PHE A 212 11.77 -14.50 -13.50
N ASP A 213 10.77 -14.96 -12.69
CA ASP A 213 9.43 -14.36 -12.72
C ASP A 213 9.44 -12.91 -12.24
N ASP A 214 10.26 -12.61 -11.21
CA ASP A 214 10.39 -11.25 -10.69
C ASP A 214 10.98 -10.30 -11.74
N MET A 215 12.09 -10.69 -12.37
CA MET A 215 12.71 -9.89 -13.42
C MET A 215 11.79 -9.73 -14.64
N ARG A 216 11.12 -10.79 -15.06
CA ARG A 216 10.13 -10.76 -16.14
C ARG A 216 8.96 -9.83 -15.81
N THR A 217 8.46 -9.88 -14.59
CA THR A 217 7.36 -9.00 -14.15
C THR A 217 7.77 -7.53 -14.21
N LEU A 218 8.97 -7.19 -13.75
CA LEU A 218 9.49 -5.82 -13.82
C LEU A 218 9.67 -5.34 -15.27
N ALA A 219 10.25 -6.19 -16.14
CA ALA A 219 10.45 -5.86 -17.55
C ALA A 219 9.10 -5.64 -18.28
N ILE A 220 8.13 -6.53 -18.06
CA ILE A 220 6.79 -6.38 -18.63
C ILE A 220 6.10 -5.14 -18.09
N SER A 221 6.25 -4.85 -16.79
CA SER A 221 5.68 -3.63 -16.18
C SER A 221 6.22 -2.37 -16.88
N ARG A 222 7.51 -2.30 -17.19
CA ARG A 222 8.09 -1.16 -17.92
C ARG A 222 7.53 -1.04 -19.33
N LEU A 223 7.33 -2.16 -20.02
CA LEU A 223 6.78 -2.18 -21.39
C LEU A 223 5.30 -1.81 -21.43
N MET A 224 4.52 -2.27 -20.45
CA MET A 224 3.08 -2.00 -20.36
C MET A 224 2.76 -0.60 -19.84
N LEU A 225 3.58 -0.08 -18.93
CA LEU A 225 3.39 1.19 -18.23
C LEU A 225 4.44 2.22 -18.66
N ASP A 226 4.59 2.42 -19.98
CA ASP A 226 5.49 3.42 -20.56
C ASP A 226 5.10 4.87 -20.20
N ASN A 227 3.83 5.07 -19.81
CA ASN A 227 3.28 6.34 -19.30
C ASN A 227 3.50 6.57 -17.78
N PHE A 228 4.16 5.63 -17.08
CA PHE A 228 4.61 5.84 -15.70
C PHE A 228 6.07 6.28 -15.68
N ASP A 229 6.38 7.35 -14.95
CA ASP A 229 7.75 7.85 -14.81
C ASP A 229 8.67 6.78 -14.21
N HIS A 230 8.19 6.09 -13.18
CA HIS A 230 9.00 5.12 -12.44
C HIS A 230 8.34 3.75 -12.29
N ILE A 231 9.15 2.70 -12.50
CA ILE A 231 8.89 1.33 -12.04
C ILE A 231 9.88 1.06 -10.91
N LYS A 232 9.36 0.79 -9.70
CA LYS A 232 10.15 0.64 -8.49
C LYS A 232 10.38 -0.83 -8.13
N ALA A 233 11.63 -1.21 -7.93
CA ALA A 233 11.97 -2.49 -7.32
C ALA A 233 11.91 -2.38 -5.78
N TYR A 234 11.17 -3.30 -5.15
CA TYR A 234 10.95 -3.34 -3.71
C TYR A 234 11.85 -4.40 -3.06
N TRP A 235 13.02 -3.98 -2.59
CA TRP A 235 14.08 -4.89 -2.12
C TRP A 235 13.67 -5.77 -0.93
N ILE A 236 12.69 -5.36 -0.12
CA ILE A 236 12.20 -6.17 0.99
C ILE A 236 11.59 -7.49 0.50
N ASN A 237 10.91 -7.47 -0.64
CA ASN A 237 10.22 -8.65 -1.15
C ASN A 237 11.11 -9.54 -2.02
N ILE A 238 12.04 -8.97 -2.79
CA ILE A 238 12.85 -9.73 -3.75
C ILE A 238 14.33 -9.83 -3.36
N GLY A 239 14.76 -9.14 -2.31
CA GLY A 239 16.15 -9.09 -1.84
C GLY A 239 17.01 -8.07 -2.58
N VAL A 240 18.12 -7.67 -1.95
CA VAL A 240 19.00 -6.59 -2.45
C VAL A 240 19.63 -6.95 -3.79
N GLN A 241 20.11 -8.18 -3.96
CA GLN A 241 20.79 -8.62 -5.19
C GLN A 241 19.86 -8.56 -6.41
N LEU A 242 18.63 -9.08 -6.29
CA LEU A 242 17.66 -9.01 -7.40
C LEU A 242 17.20 -7.58 -7.65
N THR A 243 17.11 -6.76 -6.61
CA THR A 243 16.77 -5.33 -6.76
C THR A 243 17.83 -4.58 -7.55
N GLN A 244 19.13 -4.87 -7.34
CA GLN A 244 20.21 -4.29 -8.15
C GLN A 244 20.11 -4.74 -9.62
N MET A 245 19.83 -6.03 -9.86
CA MET A 245 19.60 -6.55 -11.21
C MET A 245 18.39 -5.92 -11.88
N ALA A 246 17.33 -5.62 -11.12
CA ALA A 246 16.11 -5.03 -11.63
C ALA A 246 16.31 -3.72 -12.39
N LEU A 247 17.36 -2.95 -12.07
CA LEU A 247 17.71 -1.73 -12.78
C LEU A 247 18.08 -1.98 -14.26
N THR A 248 18.52 -3.19 -14.60
CA THR A 248 18.78 -3.60 -15.99
C THR A 248 17.57 -4.27 -16.64
N PHE A 249 16.49 -4.49 -15.89
CA PHE A 249 15.23 -5.10 -16.34
C PHE A 249 14.03 -4.14 -16.32
N GLY A 250 14.29 -2.83 -16.44
CA GLY A 250 13.24 -1.82 -16.60
C GLY A 250 12.83 -1.06 -15.34
N SER A 251 13.35 -1.43 -14.16
CA SER A 251 13.19 -0.58 -12.98
C SER A 251 14.05 0.68 -13.11
N SER A 252 13.47 1.81 -12.73
CA SER A 252 14.16 3.12 -12.70
C SER A 252 14.24 3.69 -11.28
N ASP A 253 13.71 2.96 -10.30
CA ASP A 253 13.69 3.38 -8.90
C ASP A 253 13.86 2.17 -7.97
N ILE A 254 14.51 2.38 -6.84
CA ILE A 254 14.67 1.40 -5.75
C ILE A 254 14.00 1.96 -4.50
N HIS A 255 13.32 1.11 -3.76
CA HIS A 255 12.75 1.55 -2.50
C HIS A 255 13.86 1.96 -1.52
N GLY A 256 13.67 3.12 -0.87
CA GLY A 256 14.62 3.66 0.10
C GLY A 256 14.75 2.79 1.36
N THR A 257 15.63 3.20 2.25
CA THR A 257 15.78 2.57 3.58
C THR A 257 14.51 2.74 4.41
N LEU A 258 14.23 1.76 5.22
CA LEU A 258 12.99 1.64 6.00
C LEU A 258 13.30 1.53 7.49
N ILE A 259 12.40 2.06 8.28
CA ILE A 259 12.31 1.80 9.71
C ILE A 259 10.97 1.09 9.96
N GLU A 260 11.02 -0.10 10.56
CA GLU A 260 9.84 -0.86 11.03
C GLU A 260 8.84 -1.32 9.94
N GLU A 261 9.31 -1.93 8.88
CA GLU A 261 8.39 -2.60 7.94
C GLU A 261 7.85 -3.90 8.56
N ARG A 262 6.62 -3.88 9.04
CA ARG A 262 5.99 -5.01 9.77
C ARG A 262 5.16 -5.92 8.86
N ILE A 263 4.59 -5.39 7.78
CA ILE A 263 3.60 -6.13 6.97
C ILE A 263 4.27 -7.24 6.17
N SER A 264 5.32 -6.94 5.42
CA SER A 264 6.06 -7.95 4.64
C SER A 264 6.81 -8.93 5.54
N HIS A 265 7.38 -8.45 6.67
CA HIS A 265 8.07 -9.32 7.62
C HIS A 265 7.11 -10.28 8.34
N SER A 266 5.90 -9.83 8.72
CA SER A 266 4.87 -10.74 9.26
C SER A 266 4.45 -11.80 8.24
N ALA A 267 4.49 -11.47 6.96
CA ALA A 267 4.24 -12.37 5.85
C ALA A 267 5.44 -13.27 5.49
N GLY A 268 6.59 -13.09 6.15
CA GLY A 268 7.76 -13.97 6.02
C GLY A 268 8.88 -13.43 5.13
N ALA A 269 8.94 -12.14 4.86
CA ALA A 269 10.12 -11.52 4.28
C ALA A 269 11.35 -11.75 5.18
N VAL A 270 12.49 -12.07 4.58
CA VAL A 270 13.73 -12.45 5.30
C VAL A 270 14.84 -11.41 5.21
N THR A 271 14.55 -10.26 4.64
CA THR A 271 15.49 -9.14 4.55
C THR A 271 15.72 -8.52 5.93
N SER A 272 16.92 -7.98 6.19
CA SER A 272 17.19 -7.21 7.41
C SER A 272 16.30 -5.97 7.52
N GLN A 273 15.93 -5.65 8.74
CA GLN A 273 15.24 -4.39 9.06
C GLN A 273 16.26 -3.28 9.26
#